data_c97da762a2ae853f00e1d2b678024294
#
_entry.id   c97da762a2ae853f00e1d2b678024294
#
_cell.length_a   1.000
_cell.length_b   1.000
_cell.length_c   1.000
_cell.angle_alpha   90.00
_cell.angle_beta   90.00
_cell.angle_gamma   90.00
#
_symmetry.space_group_name_H-M   'P 1'
#
loop_
_entity.id
_entity.type
_entity.pdbx_description
1 polymer ?
#
loop_
_entity_poly.entity_id
_entity_poly.type
_entity_poly.pdbx_seq_one_letter_code
_entity_poly.pdbx_strand_id
1 'polypeptide(L)'
;MIIDAHVHICPPEVRDNREVYLPDEPEFAAIYKDPKAKLVGTTELIQTLDEQGVDKAVVFGFPWRKEDNFRLNNDYVLEAAQRFPDRLIPLACFDATHPQAMQETERCLQAGTRGVGELAFYSTGIDEQARQALIPLARLCAEAKALVSLHTNEPIGHAYPGK
;
A
#
# COMPACT_ATOMS: atom_id res chain seq x y z
N MET A 1 -10.99 -22.06 -0.63
CA MET A 1 -10.73 -20.64 -0.27
C MET A 1 -9.72 -20.08 -1.24
N ILE A 2 -10.06 -18.99 -1.90
CA ILE A 2 -9.21 -18.25 -2.86
C ILE A 2 -8.91 -16.90 -2.21
N ILE A 3 -7.63 -16.52 -2.17
CA ILE A 3 -7.18 -15.25 -1.61
C ILE A 3 -6.39 -14.50 -2.70
N ASP A 4 -6.84 -13.30 -3.05
CA ASP A 4 -6.01 -12.37 -3.83
C ASP A 4 -4.99 -11.73 -2.88
N ALA A 5 -3.71 -12.00 -3.11
CA ALA A 5 -2.64 -11.59 -2.19
C ALA A 5 -2.12 -10.17 -2.45
N HIS A 6 -2.64 -9.45 -3.47
CA HIS A 6 -2.08 -8.16 -3.87
C HIS A 6 -3.11 -7.22 -4.48
N VAL A 7 -3.73 -6.38 -3.65
CA VAL A 7 -4.74 -5.42 -4.11
C VAL A 7 -4.52 -4.03 -3.53
N HIS A 8 -4.35 -3.06 -4.40
CA HIS A 8 -4.32 -1.64 -4.01
C HIS A 8 -5.74 -1.09 -3.93
N ILE A 9 -6.07 -0.41 -2.82
CA ILE A 9 -7.30 0.38 -2.70
C ILE A 9 -6.97 1.83 -2.39
N CYS A 10 -7.76 2.71 -2.96
CA CYS A 10 -7.53 4.15 -2.92
C CYS A 10 -8.74 4.88 -2.36
N PRO A 11 -8.59 5.82 -1.42
CA PRO A 11 -9.70 6.62 -0.93
C PRO A 11 -10.32 7.48 -2.04
N PRO A 12 -11.64 7.74 -1.96
CA PRO A 12 -12.35 8.56 -2.97
C PRO A 12 -11.70 9.91 -3.20
N GLU A 13 -11.19 10.56 -2.14
CA GLU A 13 -10.50 11.85 -2.21
C GLU A 13 -9.31 11.83 -3.18
N VAL A 14 -8.54 10.74 -3.16
CA VAL A 14 -7.38 10.57 -4.06
C VAL A 14 -7.84 10.15 -5.44
N ARG A 15 -8.77 9.19 -5.53
CA ARG A 15 -9.28 8.67 -6.80
C ARG A 15 -9.90 9.77 -7.67
N ASP A 16 -10.74 10.59 -7.06
CA ASP A 16 -11.56 11.58 -7.76
C ASP A 16 -10.80 12.92 -7.98
N ASN A 17 -9.68 13.13 -7.28
CA ASN A 17 -8.85 14.34 -7.36
C ASN A 17 -7.37 14.03 -7.53
N ARG A 18 -7.02 12.99 -8.30
CA ARG A 18 -5.63 12.50 -8.43
C ARG A 18 -4.62 13.59 -8.81
N GLU A 19 -5.05 14.58 -9.57
CA GLU A 19 -4.21 15.68 -10.05
C GLU A 19 -3.60 16.51 -8.91
N VAL A 20 -4.28 16.56 -7.76
CA VAL A 20 -3.80 17.29 -6.57
C VAL A 20 -2.56 16.60 -5.97
N TYR A 21 -2.44 15.30 -6.12
CA TYR A 21 -1.37 14.49 -5.53
C TYR A 21 -0.14 14.37 -6.44
N LEU A 22 -0.31 14.47 -7.77
CA LEU A 22 0.77 14.25 -8.74
C LEU A 22 2.01 15.13 -8.55
N PRO A 23 1.92 16.43 -8.21
CA PRO A 23 3.10 17.30 -8.12
C PRO A 23 4.07 16.90 -7.00
N ASP A 24 3.55 16.38 -5.92
CA ASP A 24 4.32 16.14 -4.69
C ASP A 24 4.65 14.65 -4.45
N GLU A 25 4.11 13.77 -5.29
CA GLU A 25 4.23 12.32 -5.20
C GLU A 25 4.74 11.75 -6.53
N PRO A 26 6.04 11.87 -6.82
CA PRO A 26 6.60 11.53 -8.13
C PRO A 26 6.42 10.05 -8.49
N GLU A 27 6.47 9.14 -7.53
CA GLU A 27 6.22 7.71 -7.74
C GLU A 27 4.76 7.45 -8.12
N PHE A 28 3.82 8.12 -7.44
CA PHE A 28 2.41 8.06 -7.78
C PHE A 28 2.16 8.64 -9.18
N ALA A 29 2.78 9.78 -9.49
CA ALA A 29 2.69 10.39 -10.81
C ALA A 29 3.24 9.48 -11.92
N ALA A 30 4.34 8.74 -11.67
CA ALA A 30 4.93 7.81 -12.65
C ALA A 30 3.94 6.72 -13.06
N ILE A 31 3.05 6.29 -12.16
CA ILE A 31 2.11 5.18 -12.39
C ILE A 31 0.72 5.69 -12.77
N TYR A 32 0.22 6.75 -12.09
CA TYR A 32 -1.17 7.15 -12.14
C TYR A 32 -1.46 8.49 -12.82
N LYS A 33 -0.46 9.15 -13.45
CA LYS A 33 -0.71 10.38 -14.24
C LYS A 33 -1.59 10.15 -15.47
N ASP A 34 -1.57 8.94 -16.05
CA ASP A 34 -2.47 8.60 -17.14
C ASP A 34 -3.90 8.46 -16.57
N PRO A 35 -4.88 9.25 -17.05
CA PRO A 35 -6.25 9.16 -16.56
C PRO A 35 -6.92 7.79 -16.84
N LYS A 36 -6.35 6.97 -17.73
CA LYS A 36 -6.80 5.60 -17.96
C LYS A 36 -6.33 4.62 -16.88
N ALA A 37 -5.31 4.96 -16.10
CA ALA A 37 -4.88 4.15 -14.97
C ALA A 37 -6.00 4.14 -13.91
N LYS A 38 -6.46 2.93 -13.56
CA LYS A 38 -7.58 2.75 -12.63
C LYS A 38 -7.10 2.90 -11.19
N LEU A 39 -7.86 3.64 -10.41
CA LEU A 39 -7.80 3.65 -8.94
C LEU A 39 -9.12 3.05 -8.43
N VAL A 40 -9.03 2.01 -7.62
CA VAL A 40 -10.17 1.21 -7.17
C VAL A 40 -10.43 1.50 -5.69
N GLY A 41 -11.72 1.69 -5.35
CA GLY A 41 -12.16 1.82 -3.96
C GLY A 41 -12.67 0.50 -3.39
N THR A 42 -13.04 0.53 -2.10
CA THR A 42 -13.49 -0.66 -1.37
C THR A 42 -14.75 -1.28 -1.99
N THR A 43 -15.71 -0.46 -2.42
CA THR A 43 -16.99 -0.95 -2.97
C THR A 43 -16.79 -1.73 -4.25
N GLU A 44 -16.00 -1.18 -5.18
CA GLU A 44 -15.68 -1.85 -6.45
C GLU A 44 -14.87 -3.13 -6.20
N LEU A 45 -13.95 -3.12 -5.23
CA LEU A 45 -13.21 -4.32 -4.87
C LEU A 45 -14.13 -5.43 -4.38
N ILE A 46 -15.00 -5.15 -3.40
CA ILE A 46 -15.91 -6.18 -2.86
C ILE A 46 -16.80 -6.75 -3.95
N GLN A 47 -17.36 -5.89 -4.81
CA GLN A 47 -18.14 -6.35 -5.97
C GLN A 47 -17.32 -7.28 -6.88
N THR A 48 -16.08 -6.91 -7.20
CA THR A 48 -15.19 -7.74 -8.03
C THR A 48 -14.88 -9.08 -7.37
N LEU A 49 -14.60 -9.11 -6.06
CA LEU A 49 -14.37 -10.35 -5.32
C LEU A 49 -15.59 -11.28 -5.39
N ASP A 50 -16.80 -10.74 -5.27
CA ASP A 50 -18.04 -11.51 -5.34
C ASP A 50 -18.28 -12.05 -6.76
N GLU A 51 -18.09 -11.23 -7.79
CA GLU A 51 -18.26 -11.62 -9.20
C GLU A 51 -17.26 -12.70 -9.64
N GLN A 52 -16.04 -12.66 -9.09
CA GLN A 52 -14.97 -13.61 -9.44
C GLN A 52 -14.87 -14.82 -8.50
N GLY A 53 -15.72 -14.89 -7.47
CA GLY A 53 -15.70 -15.98 -6.49
C GLY A 53 -14.42 -16.02 -5.65
N VAL A 54 -13.80 -14.85 -5.40
CA VAL A 54 -12.62 -14.71 -4.54
C VAL A 54 -13.07 -14.48 -3.11
N ASP A 55 -12.59 -15.31 -2.19
CA ASP A 55 -13.03 -15.28 -0.80
C ASP A 55 -12.48 -14.06 -0.04
N LYS A 56 -11.19 -13.74 -0.21
CA LYS A 56 -10.50 -12.67 0.52
C LYS A 56 -9.50 -11.93 -0.36
N ALA A 57 -9.14 -10.71 0.06
CA ALA A 57 -8.04 -9.96 -0.51
C ALA A 57 -7.11 -9.40 0.56
N VAL A 58 -5.80 -9.43 0.31
CA VAL A 58 -4.81 -8.62 1.03
C VAL A 58 -4.82 -7.23 0.41
N VAL A 59 -5.15 -6.22 1.22
CA VAL A 59 -5.38 -4.85 0.75
C VAL A 59 -4.43 -3.85 1.39
N PHE A 60 -3.95 -2.93 0.60
CA PHE A 60 -3.07 -1.84 1.02
C PHE A 60 -3.21 -0.62 0.10
N GLY A 61 -2.63 0.48 0.53
CA GLY A 61 -2.61 1.73 -0.24
C GLY A 61 -1.45 1.80 -1.22
N PHE A 62 -0.93 3.00 -1.38
CA PHE A 62 0.26 3.31 -2.17
C PHE A 62 1.42 3.70 -1.23
N PRO A 63 2.70 3.50 -1.59
CA PRO A 63 3.84 3.91 -0.78
C PRO A 63 4.09 5.42 -0.87
N TRP A 64 3.14 6.21 -0.36
CA TRP A 64 3.18 7.66 -0.35
C TRP A 64 4.38 8.20 0.41
N ARG A 65 4.97 9.30 -0.10
CA ARG A 65 6.10 10.00 0.53
C ARG A 65 5.65 10.98 1.60
N LYS A 66 4.47 11.61 1.43
CA LYS A 66 3.93 12.55 2.41
C LYS A 66 3.16 11.84 3.51
N GLU A 67 3.40 12.28 4.76
CA GLU A 67 2.75 11.71 5.93
C GLU A 67 1.22 11.77 5.84
N ASP A 68 0.67 12.93 5.49
CA ASP A 68 -0.78 13.10 5.37
C ASP A 68 -1.39 12.12 4.35
N ASN A 69 -0.69 11.86 3.24
CA ASN A 69 -1.17 10.97 2.19
C ASN A 69 -1.14 9.49 2.64
N PHE A 70 -0.05 9.02 3.25
CA PHE A 70 -0.03 7.63 3.70
C PHE A 70 -0.98 7.41 4.89
N ARG A 71 -1.14 8.37 5.79
CA ARG A 71 -2.12 8.27 6.88
C ARG A 71 -3.54 8.20 6.35
N LEU A 72 -3.91 9.09 5.44
CA LEU A 72 -5.21 9.07 4.77
C LEU A 72 -5.50 7.70 4.15
N ASN A 73 -4.54 7.15 3.41
CA ASN A 73 -4.72 5.87 2.74
C ASN A 73 -4.75 4.69 3.71
N ASN A 74 -3.89 4.69 4.73
CA ASN A 74 -3.86 3.63 5.75
C ASN A 74 -5.15 3.62 6.59
N ASP A 75 -5.66 4.79 6.95
CA ASP A 75 -6.94 4.91 7.67
C ASP A 75 -8.10 4.38 6.83
N TYR A 76 -8.12 4.68 5.53
CA TYR A 76 -9.09 4.13 4.59
C TYR A 76 -9.01 2.59 4.49
N VAL A 77 -7.80 2.03 4.42
CA VAL A 77 -7.58 0.57 4.38
C VAL A 77 -8.07 -0.09 5.67
N LEU A 78 -7.79 0.52 6.82
CA LEU A 78 -8.26 0.05 8.12
C LEU A 78 -9.79 0.10 8.22
N GLU A 79 -10.41 1.20 7.81
CA GLU A 79 -11.87 1.33 7.79
C GLU A 79 -12.51 0.27 6.87
N ALA A 80 -11.93 0.05 5.67
CA ALA A 80 -12.40 -0.97 4.76
C ALA A 80 -12.37 -2.37 5.39
N ALA A 81 -11.28 -2.73 6.08
CA ALA A 81 -11.14 -4.01 6.75
C ALA A 81 -12.08 -4.15 7.97
N GLN A 82 -12.36 -3.07 8.69
CA GLN A 82 -13.37 -3.06 9.77
C GLN A 82 -14.79 -3.30 9.23
N ARG A 83 -15.11 -2.75 8.06
CA ARG A 83 -16.42 -2.96 7.40
C ARG A 83 -16.57 -4.36 6.80
N PHE A 84 -15.46 -4.98 6.37
CA PHE A 84 -15.46 -6.28 5.71
C PHE A 84 -14.41 -7.22 6.33
N PRO A 85 -14.51 -7.55 7.64
CA PRO A 85 -13.46 -8.26 8.39
C PRO A 85 -13.22 -9.68 7.91
N ASP A 86 -14.21 -10.32 7.30
CA ASP A 86 -14.10 -11.67 6.76
C ASP A 86 -13.56 -11.70 5.31
N ARG A 87 -13.45 -10.53 4.68
CA ARG A 87 -13.09 -10.39 3.26
C ARG A 87 -11.73 -9.70 3.07
N LEU A 88 -11.35 -8.75 3.91
CA LEU A 88 -10.17 -7.92 3.72
C LEU A 88 -9.10 -8.14 4.80
N ILE A 89 -7.85 -8.28 4.36
CA ILE A 89 -6.66 -8.44 5.21
C ILE A 89 -5.83 -7.16 5.01
N PRO A 90 -5.84 -6.20 5.95
CA PRO A 90 -5.21 -4.91 5.75
C PRO A 90 -3.70 -4.95 6.02
N LEU A 91 -2.91 -4.32 5.16
CA LEU A 91 -1.51 -3.95 5.40
C LEU A 91 -1.38 -2.42 5.38
N ALA A 92 -0.46 -1.87 6.17
CA ALA A 92 -0.11 -0.46 6.12
C ALA A 92 0.92 -0.22 5.01
N CYS A 93 0.76 0.86 4.24
CA CYS A 93 1.64 1.18 3.11
C CYS A 93 2.12 2.63 3.19
N PHE A 94 3.41 2.85 2.99
CA PHE A 94 4.07 4.16 3.06
C PHE A 94 5.48 4.06 2.47
N ASP A 95 6.15 5.19 2.22
CA ASP A 95 7.58 5.21 1.95
C ASP A 95 8.35 4.76 3.18
N ALA A 96 9.00 3.60 3.10
CA ALA A 96 9.74 3.01 4.21
C ALA A 96 10.93 3.86 4.69
N THR A 97 11.41 4.80 3.86
CA THR A 97 12.50 5.72 4.22
C THR A 97 12.01 6.96 4.96
N HIS A 98 10.69 7.15 5.06
CA HIS A 98 10.12 8.31 5.76
C HIS A 98 10.43 8.28 7.26
N PRO A 99 10.80 9.42 7.89
CA PRO A 99 11.14 9.46 9.32
C PRO A 99 10.06 8.91 10.26
N GLN A 100 8.79 8.98 9.86
CA GLN A 100 7.66 8.48 10.64
C GLN A 100 7.28 7.01 10.32
N ALA A 101 8.02 6.32 9.43
CA ALA A 101 7.68 4.97 8.98
C ALA A 101 7.53 3.97 10.15
N MET A 102 8.42 4.01 11.13
CA MET A 102 8.34 3.16 12.32
C MET A 102 7.12 3.46 13.16
N GLN A 103 6.84 4.74 13.43
CA GLN A 103 5.70 5.16 14.23
C GLN A 103 4.38 4.80 13.53
N GLU A 104 4.31 4.99 12.23
CA GLU A 104 3.13 4.61 11.43
C GLU A 104 2.92 3.10 11.42
N THR A 105 4.01 2.31 11.36
CA THR A 105 3.93 0.86 11.48
C THR A 105 3.29 0.46 12.82
N GLU A 106 3.79 0.99 13.93
CA GLU A 106 3.26 0.71 15.27
C GLU A 106 1.78 1.11 15.38
N ARG A 107 1.43 2.31 14.91
CA ARG A 107 0.06 2.82 14.90
C ARG A 107 -0.89 1.88 14.16
N CYS A 108 -0.51 1.49 12.95
CA CYS A 108 -1.35 0.64 12.11
C CYS A 108 -1.46 -0.79 12.64
N LEU A 109 -0.39 -1.38 13.15
CA LEU A 109 -0.43 -2.69 13.81
C LEU A 109 -1.37 -2.68 15.02
N GLN A 110 -1.30 -1.65 15.87
CA GLN A 110 -2.21 -1.47 17.01
C GLN A 110 -3.66 -1.28 16.55
N ALA A 111 -3.89 -0.65 15.41
CA ALA A 111 -5.22 -0.45 14.83
C ALA A 111 -5.77 -1.69 14.10
N GLY A 112 -4.95 -2.74 13.90
CA GLY A 112 -5.40 -4.04 13.40
C GLY A 112 -4.90 -4.44 12.02
N THR A 113 -3.92 -3.73 11.43
CA THR A 113 -3.27 -4.24 10.22
C THR A 113 -2.51 -5.55 10.51
N ARG A 114 -2.35 -6.37 9.48
CA ARG A 114 -1.65 -7.66 9.56
C ARG A 114 -0.19 -7.57 9.14
N GLY A 115 0.30 -6.36 8.90
CA GLY A 115 1.67 -6.10 8.49
C GLY A 115 1.81 -4.79 7.74
N VAL A 116 2.90 -4.67 7.03
CA VAL A 116 3.23 -3.53 6.17
C VAL A 116 3.47 -3.96 4.74
N GLY A 117 3.12 -3.11 3.81
CA GLY A 117 3.33 -3.31 2.37
C GLY A 117 2.11 -2.91 1.51
N GLU A 118 2.26 -2.86 0.21
CA GLU A 118 3.50 -3.16 -0.51
C GLU A 118 4.50 -1.99 -0.32
N LEU A 119 5.67 -2.26 0.26
CA LEU A 119 6.75 -1.28 0.32
C LEU A 119 7.50 -1.28 -1.01
N ALA A 120 7.63 -0.13 -1.65
CA ALA A 120 8.26 -0.01 -2.96
C ALA A 120 9.25 1.15 -3.01
N PHE A 121 10.28 0.99 -3.84
CA PHE A 121 11.37 1.94 -4.03
C PHE A 121 11.51 2.27 -5.52
N TYR A 122 10.45 2.83 -6.12
CA TYR A 122 10.35 3.05 -7.57
C TYR A 122 11.43 3.98 -8.13
N SER A 123 11.94 4.92 -7.32
CA SER A 123 12.95 5.89 -7.77
C SER A 123 14.38 5.37 -7.64
N THR A 124 14.68 4.56 -6.63
CA THR A 124 16.06 4.18 -6.26
C THR A 124 16.35 2.69 -6.39
N GLY A 125 15.32 1.87 -6.45
CA GLY A 125 15.47 0.44 -6.19
C GLY A 125 15.80 0.15 -4.74
N ILE A 126 16.09 -1.10 -4.42
CA ILE A 126 16.45 -1.53 -3.06
C ILE A 126 17.96 -1.26 -2.84
N ASP A 127 18.29 -0.01 -2.60
CA ASP A 127 19.64 0.45 -2.30
C ASP A 127 20.00 0.30 -0.79
N GLU A 128 21.12 0.85 -0.39
CA GLU A 128 21.58 0.79 1.01
C GLU A 128 20.66 1.57 1.96
N GLN A 129 20.07 2.70 1.52
CA GLN A 129 19.12 3.46 2.32
C GLN A 129 17.83 2.66 2.52
N ALA A 130 17.32 2.07 1.46
CA ALA A 130 16.16 1.17 1.53
C ALA A 130 16.42 -0.01 2.48
N ARG A 131 17.60 -0.65 2.37
CA ARG A 131 17.99 -1.75 3.25
C ARG A 131 18.04 -1.33 4.73
N GLN A 132 18.61 -0.16 5.03
CA GLN A 132 18.67 0.38 6.39
C GLN A 132 17.27 0.70 6.95
N ALA A 133 16.34 1.18 6.13
CA ALA A 133 14.97 1.43 6.52
C ALA A 133 14.19 0.12 6.75
N LEU A 134 14.39 -0.88 5.89
CA LEU A 134 13.67 -2.15 5.97
C LEU A 134 14.05 -3.01 7.19
N ILE A 135 15.30 -2.99 7.65
CA ILE A 135 15.77 -3.82 8.76
C ILE A 135 14.96 -3.58 10.05
N PRO A 136 14.81 -2.35 10.57
CA PRO A 136 14.03 -2.09 11.78
C PRO A 136 12.55 -2.40 11.57
N LEU A 137 11.96 -2.09 10.42
CA LEU A 137 10.58 -2.43 10.10
C LEU A 137 10.34 -3.94 10.13
N ALA A 138 11.23 -4.71 9.49
CA ALA A 138 11.13 -6.17 9.48
C ALA A 138 11.25 -6.78 10.89
N ARG A 139 12.10 -6.23 11.74
CA ARG A 139 12.23 -6.66 13.15
C ARG A 139 10.93 -6.40 13.92
N LEU A 140 10.39 -5.19 13.82
CA LEU A 140 9.12 -4.83 14.46
C LEU A 140 7.98 -5.74 13.99
N CYS A 141 7.88 -5.99 12.68
CA CYS A 141 6.88 -6.90 12.13
C CYS A 141 7.09 -8.34 12.62
N ALA A 142 8.34 -8.82 12.71
CA ALA A 142 8.64 -10.16 13.22
C ALA A 142 8.22 -10.32 14.70
N GLU A 143 8.50 -9.34 15.55
CA GLU A 143 8.08 -9.31 16.95
C GLU A 143 6.55 -9.32 17.08
N ALA A 144 5.86 -8.58 16.22
CA ALA A 144 4.40 -8.53 16.14
C ALA A 144 3.77 -9.75 15.42
N LYS A 145 4.57 -10.66 14.85
CA LYS A 145 4.12 -11.77 13.97
C LYS A 145 3.32 -11.24 12.78
N ALA A 146 3.73 -10.11 12.26
CA ALA A 146 3.11 -9.41 11.15
C ALA A 146 3.86 -9.66 9.82
N LEU A 147 3.17 -9.46 8.71
CA LEU A 147 3.71 -9.64 7.36
C LEU A 147 4.53 -8.42 6.91
N VAL A 148 5.49 -8.65 6.02
CA VAL A 148 6.13 -7.61 5.20
C VAL A 148 5.95 -7.99 3.74
N SER A 149 5.27 -7.13 2.97
CA SER A 149 5.17 -7.25 1.52
C SER A 149 6.10 -6.23 0.89
N LEU A 150 6.96 -6.69 -0.02
CA LEU A 150 7.97 -5.87 -0.66
C LEU A 150 7.84 -5.97 -2.18
N HIS A 151 7.79 -4.81 -2.84
CA HIS A 151 7.89 -4.73 -4.29
C HIS A 151 9.31 -5.12 -4.72
N THR A 152 9.40 -6.14 -5.54
CA THR A 152 10.64 -6.51 -6.23
C THR A 152 10.47 -6.26 -7.71
N ASN A 153 11.58 -6.00 -8.40
CA ASN A 153 11.51 -5.65 -9.82
C ASN A 153 10.87 -6.76 -10.66
N GLU A 154 9.87 -6.41 -11.44
CA GLU A 154 9.36 -7.27 -12.47
C GLU A 154 10.21 -7.15 -13.76
N PRO A 155 10.41 -8.24 -14.51
CA PRO A 155 11.15 -8.20 -15.79
C PRO A 155 10.34 -7.52 -16.90
N ILE A 156 9.03 -7.43 -16.75
CA ILE A 156 8.08 -6.85 -17.71
C ILE A 156 7.26 -5.80 -16.98
N GLY A 157 6.85 -4.72 -17.64
CA GLY A 157 6.03 -3.66 -17.08
C GLY A 157 6.58 -2.28 -17.38
N HIS A 158 6.09 -1.27 -16.66
CA HIS A 158 6.50 0.11 -16.86
C HIS A 158 7.98 0.30 -16.53
N ALA A 159 8.66 1.16 -17.31
CA ALA A 159 10.01 1.58 -16.97
C ALA A 159 9.95 2.68 -15.89
N TYR A 160 10.67 2.47 -14.80
CA TYR A 160 10.88 3.46 -13.74
C TYR A 160 12.33 3.37 -13.22
N PRO A 161 12.88 4.44 -12.62
CA PRO A 161 14.32 4.50 -12.32
C PRO A 161 14.85 3.39 -11.42
N GLY A 162 14.07 2.91 -10.49
CA GLY A 162 14.46 1.88 -9.53
C GLY A 162 14.22 0.44 -9.99
N LYS A 163 13.86 0.24 -11.27
CA LYS A 163 13.57 -1.08 -11.83
C LYS A 163 14.83 -1.89 -12.09
#